data_bd6955f6e215e53c37c272891c042c8b
#
_entry.id   bd6955f6e215e53c37c272891c042c8b
#
_cell.length_a   1.000
_cell.length_b   1.000
_cell.length_c   1.000
_cell.angle_alpha   90.00
_cell.angle_beta   90.00
_cell.angle_gamma   90.00
#
_symmetry.space_group_name_H-M   'P 1'
#
loop_
_entity.id
_entity.type
_entity.pdbx_description
1 polymer ?
#
loop_
_entity_poly.entity_id
_entity_poly.type
_entity_poly.pdbx_seq_one_letter_code
_entity_poly.pdbx_strand_id
1 'polypeptide(L)'
;MADKQIYPMISEKSWWQLRNQFKKTIPSVVNVSYLKSLLSLNSDQSARNILAPLRQMGIIDADGKPQPRATDWRSDAKYPDVCSAIIAEIYPQELLDLFPDTQVDNATAKSWFMDTCSLGDNAAGKITSTFSMLKSGQIKADADVTKTTTAPKKAKTNKPKKSVLADNGANPVSAPPMPAVDANAPIMPTVAASPTPSVHIDLQIHI
;
A
#
# COMPACT_ATOMS: atom_id res chain seq x y z
N MET A 1 13.75 17.07 19.91
CA MET A 1 13.12 16.65 18.63
C MET A 1 11.99 15.73 19.01
N ALA A 2 10.75 16.06 18.68
CA ALA A 2 9.64 15.17 18.96
C ALA A 2 9.81 13.92 18.09
N ASP A 3 9.89 12.76 18.72
CA ASP A 3 9.90 11.49 17.99
C ASP A 3 8.65 11.41 17.15
N LYS A 4 8.84 11.32 15.82
CA LYS A 4 7.73 11.23 14.89
C LYS A 4 7.00 9.90 15.12
N GLN A 5 5.92 9.95 15.86
CA GLN A 5 5.11 8.78 16.15
C GLN A 5 4.55 8.20 14.85
N ILE A 6 4.86 6.94 14.60
CA ILE A 6 4.38 6.20 13.41
C ILE A 6 3.20 5.36 13.85
N TYR A 7 2.04 5.57 13.22
CA TYR A 7 0.84 4.78 13.48
C TYR A 7 0.69 3.63 12.49
N PRO A 8 0.07 2.52 12.88
CA PRO A 8 -0.12 1.37 12.01
C PRO A 8 -1.04 1.70 10.84
N MET A 9 -0.65 1.23 9.65
CA MET A 9 -1.44 1.37 8.43
C MET A 9 -1.65 -0.01 7.82
N ILE A 10 -2.84 -0.56 7.95
CA ILE A 10 -3.22 -1.81 7.31
C ILE A 10 -4.57 -1.66 6.61
N SER A 11 -4.68 -2.22 5.40
CA SER A 11 -5.98 -2.20 4.72
C SER A 11 -6.93 -3.16 5.42
N GLU A 12 -8.19 -2.78 5.51
CA GLU A 12 -9.24 -3.60 6.10
C GLU A 12 -9.32 -4.99 5.45
N LYS A 13 -9.21 -5.04 4.12
CA LYS A 13 -9.17 -6.30 3.37
C LYS A 13 -8.03 -7.21 3.84
N SER A 14 -6.80 -6.68 3.93
CA SER A 14 -5.64 -7.45 4.37
C SER A 14 -5.78 -7.91 5.82
N TRP A 15 -6.33 -7.06 6.69
CA TRP A 15 -6.60 -7.38 8.08
C TRP A 15 -7.54 -8.59 8.22
N TRP A 16 -8.67 -8.57 7.54
CA TRP A 16 -9.65 -9.66 7.63
C TRP A 16 -9.19 -10.93 6.95
N GLN A 17 -8.50 -10.84 5.80
CA GLN A 17 -7.92 -12.01 5.15
C GLN A 17 -6.88 -12.71 6.05
N LEU A 18 -6.01 -11.94 6.69
CA LEU A 18 -5.05 -12.47 7.66
C LEU A 18 -5.75 -13.09 8.85
N ARG A 19 -6.70 -12.39 9.47
CA ARG A 19 -7.44 -12.89 10.62
C ARG A 19 -8.17 -14.19 10.30
N ASN A 20 -8.81 -14.28 9.15
CA ASN A 20 -9.50 -15.49 8.71
C ASN A 20 -8.52 -16.66 8.51
N GLN A 21 -7.32 -16.40 8.03
CA GLN A 21 -6.29 -17.44 7.96
C GLN A 21 -5.81 -17.87 9.35
N PHE A 22 -5.62 -16.93 10.28
CA PHE A 22 -5.25 -17.23 11.66
C PHE A 22 -6.37 -17.99 12.41
N LYS A 23 -7.64 -17.77 12.09
CA LYS A 23 -8.76 -18.59 12.59
C LYS A 23 -8.60 -20.05 12.16
N LYS A 24 -8.20 -20.31 10.92
CA LYS A 24 -7.99 -21.67 10.39
C LYS A 24 -6.73 -22.30 10.99
N THR A 25 -5.61 -21.63 10.88
CA THR A 25 -4.31 -22.11 11.33
C THR A 25 -3.40 -20.94 11.65
N ILE A 26 -2.81 -20.93 12.84
CA ILE A 26 -1.76 -19.97 13.20
C ILE A 26 -0.46 -20.45 12.52
N PRO A 27 0.16 -19.64 11.65
CA PRO A 27 1.43 -19.99 11.03
C PRO A 27 2.57 -19.97 12.07
N SER A 28 3.60 -20.77 11.88
CA SER A 28 4.80 -20.71 12.73
C SER A 28 5.57 -19.40 12.57
N VAL A 29 5.59 -18.83 11.34
CA VAL A 29 6.23 -17.57 11.02
C VAL A 29 5.44 -16.83 9.94
N VAL A 30 5.21 -15.55 10.14
CA VAL A 30 4.64 -14.61 9.16
C VAL A 30 5.78 -13.83 8.53
N ASN A 31 6.16 -14.17 7.32
CA ASN A 31 7.22 -13.50 6.57
C ASN A 31 6.68 -12.90 5.25
N VAL A 32 7.57 -12.24 4.49
CA VAL A 32 7.23 -11.59 3.21
C VAL A 32 6.61 -12.59 2.24
N SER A 33 7.20 -13.78 2.08
CA SER A 33 6.71 -14.81 1.15
C SER A 33 5.33 -15.32 1.55
N TYR A 34 5.11 -15.55 2.86
CA TYR A 34 3.81 -15.94 3.40
C TYR A 34 2.73 -14.91 3.08
N LEU A 35 2.99 -13.62 3.35
CA LEU A 35 2.04 -12.55 3.08
C LEU A 35 1.77 -12.35 1.59
N LYS A 36 2.80 -12.48 0.75
CA LYS A 36 2.62 -12.39 -0.71
C LYS A 36 1.68 -13.46 -1.22
N SER A 37 1.87 -14.69 -0.79
CA SER A 37 1.03 -15.83 -1.19
C SER A 37 -0.38 -15.69 -0.66
N LEU A 38 -0.54 -15.37 0.63
CA LEU A 38 -1.85 -15.29 1.27
C LEU A 38 -2.71 -14.14 0.72
N LEU A 39 -2.11 -12.98 0.52
CA LEU A 39 -2.81 -11.75 0.14
C LEU A 39 -2.70 -11.44 -1.36
N SER A 40 -2.08 -12.34 -2.14
CA SER A 40 -1.83 -12.16 -3.59
C SER A 40 -1.14 -10.82 -3.91
N LEU A 41 -0.08 -10.50 -3.16
CA LEU A 41 0.64 -9.24 -3.33
C LEU A 41 1.70 -9.33 -4.43
N ASN A 42 1.78 -8.31 -5.26
CA ASN A 42 2.70 -8.27 -6.40
C ASN A 42 4.13 -7.88 -6.02
N SER A 43 4.35 -7.27 -4.85
CA SER A 43 5.68 -6.80 -4.45
C SER A 43 6.03 -7.14 -3.01
N ASP A 44 7.32 -7.32 -2.74
CA ASP A 44 7.84 -7.53 -1.39
C ASP A 44 7.61 -6.31 -0.50
N GLN A 45 7.68 -5.11 -1.07
CA GLN A 45 7.43 -3.89 -0.33
C GLN A 45 5.99 -3.83 0.21
N SER A 46 5.02 -4.28 -0.57
CA SER A 46 3.62 -4.36 -0.11
C SER A 46 3.47 -5.31 1.07
N ALA A 47 4.17 -6.45 1.06
CA ALA A 47 4.18 -7.39 2.18
C ALA A 47 4.89 -6.80 3.42
N ARG A 48 6.02 -6.12 3.26
CA ARG A 48 6.73 -5.44 4.35
C ARG A 48 5.86 -4.35 4.99
N ASN A 49 5.09 -3.61 4.18
CA ASN A 49 4.16 -2.59 4.68
C ASN A 49 3.02 -3.19 5.53
N ILE A 50 2.77 -4.50 5.45
CA ILE A 50 1.82 -5.20 6.31
C ILE A 50 2.51 -5.80 7.54
N LEU A 51 3.76 -6.27 7.40
CA LEU A 51 4.52 -6.81 8.53
C LEU A 51 4.76 -5.76 9.63
N ALA A 52 5.09 -4.52 9.25
CA ALA A 52 5.36 -3.47 10.21
C ALA A 52 4.18 -3.16 11.14
N PRO A 53 2.96 -2.92 10.65
CA PRO A 53 1.78 -2.78 11.50
C PRO A 53 1.49 -3.99 12.38
N LEU A 54 1.65 -5.22 11.89
CA LEU A 54 1.42 -6.43 12.69
C LEU A 54 2.38 -6.53 13.88
N ARG A 55 3.65 -6.15 13.68
CA ARG A 55 4.65 -6.06 14.75
C ARG A 55 4.31 -4.98 15.75
N GLN A 56 3.96 -3.79 15.25
CA GLN A 56 3.60 -2.65 16.09
C GLN A 56 2.38 -2.95 16.96
N MET A 57 1.41 -3.69 16.44
CA MET A 57 0.22 -4.12 17.18
C MET A 57 0.45 -5.35 18.08
N GLY A 58 1.67 -5.88 18.12
CA GLY A 58 2.02 -7.04 18.93
C GLY A 58 1.35 -8.36 18.52
N ILE A 59 0.91 -8.45 17.27
CA ILE A 59 0.36 -9.71 16.70
C ILE A 59 1.49 -10.69 16.40
N ILE A 60 2.62 -10.18 15.92
CA ILE A 60 3.85 -10.93 15.66
C ILE A 60 5.05 -10.21 16.28
N ASP A 61 6.12 -10.93 16.53
CA ASP A 61 7.40 -10.35 16.98
C ASP A 61 8.27 -9.85 15.81
N ALA A 62 9.52 -9.46 16.15
CA ALA A 62 10.49 -9.00 15.17
C ALA A 62 10.85 -10.06 14.12
N ASP A 63 10.84 -11.33 14.51
CA ASP A 63 11.15 -12.49 13.64
C ASP A 63 9.91 -12.94 12.84
N GLY A 64 8.75 -12.36 13.10
CA GLY A 64 7.49 -12.73 12.46
C GLY A 64 6.78 -13.90 13.13
N LYS A 65 7.19 -14.30 14.34
CA LYS A 65 6.51 -15.35 15.10
C LYS A 65 5.27 -14.79 15.76
N PRO A 66 4.13 -15.49 15.67
CA PRO A 66 2.91 -15.07 16.34
C PRO A 66 3.08 -14.96 17.85
N GLN A 67 2.62 -13.86 18.43
CA GLN A 67 2.62 -13.60 19.84
C GLN A 67 1.34 -14.17 20.51
N PRO A 68 1.26 -14.28 21.83
CA PRO A 68 0.05 -14.70 22.53
C PRO A 68 -1.20 -13.90 22.12
N ARG A 69 -1.04 -12.60 21.86
CA ARG A 69 -2.09 -11.72 21.33
C ARG A 69 -2.70 -12.23 20.01
N ALA A 70 -1.93 -12.90 19.16
CA ALA A 70 -2.44 -13.48 17.91
C ALA A 70 -3.50 -14.58 18.17
N THR A 71 -3.37 -15.32 19.27
CA THR A 71 -4.36 -16.33 19.68
C THR A 71 -5.67 -15.66 20.12
N ASP A 72 -5.59 -14.58 20.87
CA ASP A 72 -6.76 -13.81 21.30
C ASP A 72 -7.39 -13.05 20.13
N TRP A 73 -6.56 -12.47 19.27
CA TRP A 73 -6.98 -11.76 18.05
C TRP A 73 -7.82 -12.62 17.09
N ARG A 74 -7.47 -13.89 16.93
CA ARG A 74 -8.26 -14.81 16.08
C ARG A 74 -9.60 -15.21 16.68
N SER A 75 -9.73 -15.15 18.01
CA SER A 75 -10.97 -15.47 18.72
C SER A 75 -11.99 -14.35 18.54
N ASP A 76 -13.23 -14.70 18.13
CA ASP A 76 -14.28 -13.70 17.97
C ASP A 76 -14.69 -13.09 19.32
N ALA A 77 -14.73 -13.90 20.37
CA ALA A 77 -15.10 -13.45 21.72
C ALA A 77 -14.09 -12.45 22.31
N LYS A 78 -12.79 -12.59 21.96
CA LYS A 78 -11.71 -11.75 22.50
C LYS A 78 -11.28 -10.62 21.57
N TYR A 79 -11.78 -10.62 20.34
CA TYR A 79 -11.37 -9.64 19.33
C TYR A 79 -11.57 -8.18 19.76
N PRO A 80 -12.73 -7.79 20.35
CA PRO A 80 -12.93 -6.42 20.82
C PRO A 80 -11.93 -6.01 21.91
N ASP A 81 -11.60 -6.92 22.83
CA ASP A 81 -10.63 -6.65 23.90
C ASP A 81 -9.22 -6.44 23.34
N VAL A 82 -8.82 -7.27 22.36
CA VAL A 82 -7.53 -7.10 21.67
C VAL A 82 -7.47 -5.77 20.93
N CYS A 83 -8.53 -5.36 20.24
CA CYS A 83 -8.60 -4.07 19.58
C CYS A 83 -8.47 -2.91 20.57
N SER A 84 -9.15 -2.99 21.70
CA SER A 84 -9.08 -1.98 22.78
C SER A 84 -7.67 -1.89 23.36
N ALA A 85 -7.02 -3.03 23.61
CA ALA A 85 -5.64 -3.06 24.10
C ALA A 85 -4.65 -2.44 23.10
N ILE A 86 -4.77 -2.76 21.80
CA ILE A 86 -3.94 -2.18 20.74
C ILE A 86 -4.12 -0.65 20.69
N ILE A 87 -5.35 -0.18 20.81
CA ILE A 87 -5.66 1.25 20.79
C ILE A 87 -5.01 1.95 21.98
N ALA A 88 -5.18 1.42 23.18
CA ALA A 88 -4.62 2.02 24.40
C ALA A 88 -3.07 2.06 24.41
N GLU A 89 -2.43 1.08 23.74
CA GLU A 89 -0.96 1.02 23.66
C GLU A 89 -0.37 1.95 22.60
N ILE A 90 -1.06 2.14 21.47
CA ILE A 90 -0.48 2.79 20.29
C ILE A 90 -0.92 4.24 20.14
N TYR A 91 -2.17 4.55 20.49
CA TYR A 91 -2.73 5.87 20.23
C TYR A 91 -2.73 6.73 21.48
N PRO A 92 -2.42 8.05 21.36
CA PRO A 92 -2.34 8.93 22.51
C PRO A 92 -3.74 9.19 23.09
N GLN A 93 -3.77 9.46 24.41
CA GLN A 93 -5.02 9.69 25.13
C GLN A 93 -5.81 10.88 24.54
N GLU A 94 -5.12 11.92 24.07
CA GLU A 94 -5.75 13.08 23.42
C GLU A 94 -6.65 12.69 22.24
N LEU A 95 -6.19 11.73 21.41
CA LEU A 95 -7.00 11.21 20.31
C LEU A 95 -8.17 10.37 20.82
N LEU A 96 -7.96 9.59 21.87
CA LEU A 96 -9.00 8.72 22.43
C LEU A 96 -10.11 9.56 23.08
N ASP A 97 -9.77 10.66 23.70
CA ASP A 97 -10.72 11.59 24.32
C ASP A 97 -11.62 12.32 23.28
N LEU A 98 -11.10 12.52 22.06
CA LEU A 98 -11.91 13.04 20.94
C LEU A 98 -12.96 12.04 20.47
N PHE A 99 -12.73 10.75 20.69
CA PHE A 99 -13.62 9.66 20.24
C PHE A 99 -13.92 8.72 21.39
N PRO A 100 -14.74 9.11 22.38
CA PRO A 100 -15.10 8.25 23.51
C PRO A 100 -15.88 7.02 23.05
N ASP A 101 -16.68 7.14 22.02
CA ASP A 101 -17.50 6.08 21.47
C ASP A 101 -16.72 5.16 20.50
N THR A 102 -17.36 4.04 20.13
CA THR A 102 -16.83 3.11 19.13
C THR A 102 -16.93 3.63 17.69
N GLN A 103 -17.72 4.67 17.48
CA GLN A 103 -17.85 5.32 16.17
C GLN A 103 -16.87 6.48 16.06
N VAL A 104 -16.11 6.48 14.97
CA VAL A 104 -15.10 7.51 14.68
C VAL A 104 -15.60 8.34 13.50
N ASP A 105 -15.67 9.66 13.67
CA ASP A 105 -15.78 10.56 12.54
C ASP A 105 -14.45 10.59 11.79
N ASN A 106 -14.46 9.96 10.61
CA ASN A 106 -13.26 9.80 9.80
C ASN A 106 -12.68 11.13 9.30
N ALA A 107 -13.50 12.17 9.13
CA ALA A 107 -13.02 13.48 8.70
C ALA A 107 -12.22 14.16 9.80
N THR A 108 -12.76 14.19 11.01
CA THR A 108 -12.10 14.74 12.20
C THR A 108 -10.83 13.97 12.55
N ALA A 109 -10.89 12.63 12.59
CA ALA A 109 -9.73 11.79 12.88
C ALA A 109 -8.61 11.99 11.84
N LYS A 110 -8.95 12.06 10.55
CA LYS A 110 -8.00 12.30 9.48
C LYS A 110 -7.32 13.67 9.61
N SER A 111 -8.10 14.72 9.91
CA SER A 111 -7.55 16.07 10.17
C SER A 111 -6.56 16.03 11.32
N TRP A 112 -6.91 15.39 12.44
CA TRP A 112 -6.01 15.24 13.59
C TRP A 112 -4.68 14.57 13.20
N PHE A 113 -4.71 13.46 12.41
CA PHE A 113 -3.49 12.79 11.95
C PHE A 113 -2.67 13.65 10.98
N MET A 114 -3.32 14.44 10.14
CA MET A 114 -2.62 15.37 9.24
C MET A 114 -1.87 16.44 10.02
N ASP A 115 -2.52 17.03 11.00
CA ASP A 115 -1.97 18.14 11.79
C ASP A 115 -0.89 17.65 12.78
N THR A 116 -1.19 16.62 13.56
CA THR A 116 -0.29 16.12 14.61
C THR A 116 0.94 15.41 14.03
N CYS A 117 0.79 14.64 12.97
CA CYS A 117 1.87 13.83 12.38
C CYS A 117 2.51 14.48 11.15
N SER A 118 2.04 15.66 10.73
CA SER A 118 2.47 16.32 9.47
C SER A 118 2.40 15.39 8.27
N LEU A 119 1.28 14.65 8.13
CA LEU A 119 1.07 13.66 7.08
C LEU A 119 0.23 14.21 5.93
N GLY A 120 0.51 13.74 4.73
CA GLY A 120 -0.36 14.01 3.58
C GLY A 120 -1.68 13.24 3.64
N ASP A 121 -2.67 13.73 2.92
CA ASP A 121 -4.05 13.25 2.87
C ASP A 121 -4.18 11.72 2.75
N ASN A 122 -3.42 11.10 1.84
CA ASN A 122 -3.48 9.65 1.61
C ASN A 122 -2.95 8.82 2.79
N ALA A 123 -1.88 9.28 3.44
CA ALA A 123 -1.28 8.58 4.58
C ALA A 123 -2.21 8.70 5.80
N ALA A 124 -2.67 9.91 6.11
CA ALA A 124 -3.63 10.16 7.16
C ALA A 124 -4.92 9.34 6.99
N GLY A 125 -5.47 9.27 5.77
CA GLY A 125 -6.66 8.47 5.47
C GLY A 125 -6.46 6.97 5.74
N LYS A 126 -5.29 6.40 5.45
CA LYS A 126 -4.99 4.99 5.75
C LYS A 126 -4.89 4.73 7.25
N ILE A 127 -4.24 5.63 8.00
CA ILE A 127 -4.15 5.54 9.47
C ILE A 127 -5.55 5.65 10.07
N THR A 128 -6.34 6.63 9.65
CA THR A 128 -7.72 6.81 10.10
C THR A 128 -8.56 5.56 9.86
N SER A 129 -8.46 4.94 8.69
CA SER A 129 -9.17 3.69 8.40
C SER A 129 -8.76 2.55 9.33
N THR A 130 -7.46 2.43 9.65
CA THR A 130 -6.97 1.45 10.62
C THR A 130 -7.47 1.75 12.04
N PHE A 131 -7.40 3.00 12.47
CA PHE A 131 -7.90 3.45 13.77
C PHE A 131 -9.40 3.19 13.93
N SER A 132 -10.21 3.62 12.94
CA SER A 132 -11.66 3.42 12.94
C SER A 132 -12.05 1.94 12.98
N MET A 133 -11.35 1.09 12.22
CA MET A 133 -11.55 -0.35 12.23
C MET A 133 -11.26 -0.96 13.61
N LEU A 134 -10.15 -0.60 14.23
CA LEU A 134 -9.80 -1.06 15.57
C LEU A 134 -10.77 -0.53 16.62
N LYS A 135 -11.11 0.75 16.56
CA LYS A 135 -12.01 1.42 17.52
C LYS A 135 -13.41 0.83 17.50
N SER A 136 -13.91 0.42 16.32
CA SER A 136 -15.21 -0.24 16.21
C SER A 136 -15.24 -1.58 16.92
N GLY A 137 -14.12 -2.32 16.95
CA GLY A 137 -14.05 -3.67 17.51
C GLY A 137 -15.04 -4.68 16.87
N GLN A 138 -15.68 -4.28 15.77
CA GLN A 138 -16.70 -5.11 15.11
C GLN A 138 -16.07 -6.16 14.21
N ILE A 139 -16.66 -7.34 14.23
CA ILE A 139 -16.26 -8.45 13.37
C ILE A 139 -17.03 -8.35 12.07
N LYS A 140 -16.30 -8.31 10.95
CA LYS A 140 -16.93 -8.42 9.63
C LYS A 140 -17.05 -9.88 9.21
N ALA A 141 -18.23 -10.28 8.76
CA ALA A 141 -18.46 -11.58 8.17
C ALA A 141 -17.69 -11.72 6.84
N ASP A 142 -17.25 -12.94 6.50
CA ASP A 142 -16.45 -13.24 5.30
C ASP A 142 -17.07 -12.73 3.98
N ALA A 143 -18.38 -12.56 3.92
CA ALA A 143 -19.11 -12.07 2.76
C ALA A 143 -18.85 -10.58 2.45
N ASP A 144 -18.48 -9.77 3.44
CA ASP A 144 -18.26 -8.32 3.27
C ASP A 144 -16.85 -7.98 2.79
N VAL A 145 -15.89 -8.89 2.99
CA VAL A 145 -14.49 -8.67 2.58
C VAL A 145 -14.33 -8.63 1.05
N THR A 146 -15.24 -9.27 0.32
CA THR A 146 -15.21 -9.32 -1.15
C THR A 146 -15.91 -8.15 -1.83
N LYS A 147 -16.75 -7.39 -1.13
CA LYS A 147 -17.57 -6.31 -1.71
C LYS A 147 -16.91 -4.93 -1.78
N THR A 148 -15.74 -4.73 -1.17
CA THR A 148 -15.09 -3.40 -1.10
C THR A 148 -14.19 -3.08 -2.31
N THR A 149 -14.35 -3.77 -3.43
CA THR A 149 -13.61 -3.47 -4.66
C THR A 149 -14.58 -3.29 -5.81
N THR A 150 -15.22 -2.14 -5.91
CA THR A 150 -15.53 -1.45 -7.18
C THR A 150 -16.40 -0.23 -6.89
N ALA A 151 -15.78 0.87 -6.45
CA ALA A 151 -16.30 2.16 -6.86
C ALA A 151 -15.78 2.38 -8.30
N PRO A 152 -16.62 2.58 -9.29
CA PRO A 152 -16.15 2.85 -10.64
C PRO A 152 -15.42 4.19 -10.62
N LYS A 153 -14.14 4.16 -10.95
CA LYS A 153 -13.32 5.33 -11.23
C LYS A 153 -14.05 6.12 -12.32
N LYS A 154 -14.69 7.23 -11.96
CA LYS A 154 -15.33 8.13 -12.93
C LYS A 154 -14.28 8.47 -13.99
N ALA A 155 -14.49 7.99 -15.20
CA ALA A 155 -13.71 8.35 -16.36
C ALA A 155 -13.80 9.88 -16.48
N LYS A 156 -12.63 10.54 -16.54
CA LYS A 156 -12.54 11.94 -16.91
C LYS A 156 -13.04 12.03 -18.35
N THR A 157 -14.23 12.53 -18.55
CA THR A 157 -14.77 12.94 -19.83
C THR A 157 -13.91 14.09 -20.34
N ASN A 158 -13.09 13.80 -21.34
CA ASN A 158 -12.46 14.81 -22.16
C ASN A 158 -13.57 15.56 -22.92
N LYS A 159 -13.77 16.82 -22.54
CA LYS A 159 -14.68 17.76 -23.21
C LYS A 159 -14.14 18.02 -24.61
N PRO A 160 -14.87 17.78 -25.70
CA PRO A 160 -14.41 18.13 -27.03
C PRO A 160 -14.43 19.65 -27.19
N LYS A 161 -13.32 20.21 -27.64
CA LYS A 161 -13.14 21.61 -27.97
C LYS A 161 -13.94 21.89 -29.25
N LYS A 162 -14.97 22.68 -29.13
CA LYS A 162 -15.87 23.16 -30.21
C LYS A 162 -15.04 24.03 -31.19
N SER A 163 -14.81 23.54 -32.40
CA SER A 163 -14.30 24.36 -33.48
C SER A 163 -15.45 25.12 -34.15
N VAL A 164 -15.30 26.42 -34.21
CA VAL A 164 -16.22 27.33 -34.93
C VAL A 164 -15.74 27.39 -36.36
N LEU A 165 -16.67 27.09 -37.30
CA LEU A 165 -16.54 27.32 -38.73
C LEU A 165 -16.56 28.81 -39.02
N ALA A 166 -15.68 29.26 -39.87
CA ALA A 166 -15.91 30.38 -40.79
C ALA A 166 -15.12 30.16 -42.07
N ASP A 167 -15.83 30.20 -43.09
CA ASP A 167 -15.80 30.01 -44.51
C ASP A 167 -14.91 31.04 -45.25
N ASN A 168 -14.50 30.62 -46.45
CA ASN A 168 -14.14 31.31 -47.67
C ASN A 168 -12.68 31.38 -48.12
N GLY A 169 -12.42 30.72 -49.22
CA GLY A 169 -11.91 31.41 -50.40
C GLY A 169 -10.63 30.86 -51.05
N ALA A 170 -10.84 30.06 -52.12
CA ALA A 170 -10.04 30.01 -53.33
C ALA A 170 -8.60 29.45 -53.33
N ASN A 171 -8.44 28.36 -54.03
CA ASN A 171 -7.32 27.77 -54.78
C ASN A 171 -6.76 28.72 -55.88
N PRO A 172 -5.62 28.49 -56.62
CA PRO A 172 -4.83 27.25 -56.77
C PRO A 172 -3.28 27.44 -57.03
N VAL A 173 -2.59 26.27 -57.12
CA VAL A 173 -1.42 25.94 -57.99
C VAL A 173 0.00 26.32 -57.53
N SER A 174 0.80 25.31 -57.23
CA SER A 174 2.00 24.84 -57.97
C SER A 174 2.96 24.04 -57.09
N ALA A 175 3.28 22.82 -57.53
CA ALA A 175 4.41 22.01 -57.09
C ALA A 175 5.60 22.24 -58.06
N PRO A 176 6.72 21.51 -57.95
CA PRO A 176 7.86 21.54 -57.04
C PRO A 176 9.13 22.07 -57.74
N PRO A 177 10.33 22.01 -57.23
CA PRO A 177 11.22 20.85 -57.34
C PRO A 177 12.24 20.66 -56.19
N MET A 178 12.64 19.39 -55.96
CA MET A 178 13.98 19.01 -55.49
C MET A 178 15.02 19.28 -56.58
N PRO A 179 16.36 19.31 -56.39
CA PRO A 179 17.19 18.42 -55.57
C PRO A 179 18.47 19.09 -54.96
N ALA A 180 19.24 18.32 -54.27
CA ALA A 180 20.67 18.08 -54.31
C ALA A 180 21.32 17.89 -52.94
N VAL A 181 21.79 16.70 -52.80
CA VAL A 181 23.04 16.14 -52.25
C VAL A 181 24.05 17.17 -51.69
N ASP A 182 24.51 16.92 -50.47
CA ASP A 182 25.95 16.76 -50.29
C ASP A 182 26.33 15.92 -49.08
N ALA A 183 27.35 15.13 -49.30
CA ALA A 183 27.97 14.15 -48.43
C ALA A 183 28.84 14.83 -47.36
N ASN A 184 28.80 14.35 -46.14
CA ASN A 184 30.02 14.12 -45.36
C ASN A 184 29.75 13.25 -44.13
N ALA A 185 30.23 12.03 -44.15
CA ALA A 185 30.39 11.18 -42.99
C ALA A 185 31.72 11.48 -42.29
N PRO A 186 31.80 11.39 -40.99
CA PRO A 186 32.91 10.66 -40.43
C PRO A 186 32.54 9.68 -39.29
N ILE A 187 32.97 8.44 -39.47
CA ILE A 187 33.71 7.56 -38.60
C ILE A 187 33.17 7.38 -37.17
N MET A 188 32.61 6.20 -36.92
CA MET A 188 32.37 5.64 -35.60
C MET A 188 33.70 5.25 -34.92
N PRO A 189 33.83 5.42 -33.60
CA PRO A 189 34.74 4.61 -32.82
C PRO A 189 34.01 3.41 -32.24
N THR A 190 34.56 2.25 -32.50
CA THR A 190 34.26 0.95 -31.91
C THR A 190 34.41 0.99 -30.37
N VAL A 191 33.35 0.72 -29.63
CA VAL A 191 33.44 0.55 -28.19
C VAL A 191 33.68 -0.91 -27.88
N ALA A 192 34.79 -1.13 -27.19
CA ALA A 192 35.28 -2.42 -26.72
C ALA A 192 34.27 -3.10 -25.75
N ALA A 193 34.07 -4.40 -25.92
CA ALA A 193 33.32 -5.25 -25.03
C ALA A 193 33.97 -5.34 -23.66
N SER A 194 33.21 -5.05 -22.61
CA SER A 194 33.62 -5.27 -21.23
C SER A 194 33.50 -6.76 -20.89
N PRO A 195 34.48 -7.36 -20.17
CA PRO A 195 34.41 -8.74 -19.77
C PRO A 195 33.41 -8.93 -18.62
N THR A 196 32.53 -9.91 -18.76
CA THR A 196 31.65 -10.40 -17.69
C THR A 196 32.46 -11.08 -16.60
N PRO A 197 32.25 -10.77 -15.31
CA PRO A 197 32.90 -11.50 -14.23
C PRO A 197 32.31 -12.90 -14.11
N SER A 198 33.16 -13.92 -14.26
CA SER A 198 32.87 -15.33 -13.99
C SER A 198 33.09 -15.59 -12.52
N VAL A 199 32.04 -16.00 -11.79
CA VAL A 199 32.14 -16.44 -10.41
C VAL A 199 32.39 -17.92 -10.39
N HIS A 200 33.60 -18.32 -10.00
CA HIS A 200 33.95 -19.69 -9.69
C HIS A 200 33.59 -19.99 -8.22
N ILE A 201 32.66 -20.92 -7.99
CA ILE A 201 32.33 -21.45 -6.67
C ILE A 201 33.11 -22.76 -6.50
N ASP A 202 34.07 -22.76 -5.61
CA ASP A 202 34.84 -23.96 -5.24
C ASP A 202 34.15 -24.62 -4.03
N LEU A 203 33.55 -25.79 -4.24
CA LEU A 203 32.84 -26.55 -3.22
C LEU A 203 33.80 -27.61 -2.65
N GLN A 204 34.46 -27.35 -1.53
CA GLN A 204 35.23 -28.34 -0.79
C GLN A 204 34.31 -29.08 0.19
N ILE A 205 34.11 -30.37 -0.07
CA ILE A 205 33.46 -31.31 0.85
C ILE A 205 34.55 -31.95 1.68
N HIS A 206 34.57 -31.67 2.98
CA HIS A 206 35.35 -32.44 3.96
C HIS A 206 34.50 -33.60 4.48
N ILE A 207 35.02 -34.81 4.29
CA ILE A 207 34.53 -36.05 4.88
C ILE A 207 35.21 -36.23 6.23
#